data_57915f8d4ba20e4e7725ec81abf8b5f7
#
_entry.id   57915f8d4ba20e4e7725ec81abf8b5f7
#
_cell.length_a   1.000
_cell.length_b   1.000
_cell.length_c   1.000
_cell.angle_alpha   90.00
_cell.angle_beta   90.00
_cell.angle_gamma   90.00
#
_symmetry.space_group_name_H-M   'P 1'
#
loop_
_entity.id
_entity.type
_entity.pdbx_description
1 polymer ?
#
loop_
_entity_poly.entity_id
_entity_poly.type
_entity_poly.pdbx_seq_one_letter_code
_entity_poly.pdbx_strand_id
1 'polypeptide(L)'
;MDKAKLVADITPMPAGHSGTIKIANVQSRILGDTAVLSYDLNETETIFGQNMTARYHTTDTWLRRNGEWKIIATQAHRYYEDPAVGKADPKKFADYAGTYELAPRQTRTVTAEGDKLFVEPKGKKEQLNKKEQLFPETSEIFFRKGVEGRILFRYDARGKVDALIDRRNNEDVVWRKTK
;
A
#
# COMPACT_ATOMS: atom_id res chain seq x y z
N MET A 1 -14.60 10.12 14.55
CA MET A 1 -15.22 10.40 13.22
C MET A 1 -16.66 9.93 13.30
N ASP A 2 -17.63 10.74 12.92
CA ASP A 2 -19.03 10.32 12.89
C ASP A 2 -19.38 9.61 11.56
N LYS A 3 -20.56 8.94 11.52
CA LYS A 3 -21.00 8.16 10.37
C LYS A 3 -21.15 9.01 9.10
N ALA A 4 -21.64 10.26 9.22
CA ALA A 4 -21.87 11.12 8.07
C ALA A 4 -20.53 11.47 7.39
N LYS A 5 -19.52 11.80 8.20
CA LYS A 5 -18.17 12.07 7.70
C LYS A 5 -17.54 10.84 7.07
N LEU A 6 -17.67 9.65 7.70
CA LEU A 6 -17.16 8.40 7.13
C LEU A 6 -17.79 8.11 5.76
N VAL A 7 -19.11 8.28 5.62
CA VAL A 7 -19.79 8.06 4.33
C VAL A 7 -19.37 9.07 3.28
N ALA A 8 -19.16 10.33 3.67
CA ALA A 8 -18.71 11.38 2.76
C ALA A 8 -17.25 11.16 2.29
N ASP A 9 -16.42 10.55 3.13
CA ASP A 9 -15.03 10.25 2.81
C ASP A 9 -14.87 8.98 1.92
N ILE A 10 -15.94 8.16 1.77
CA ILE A 10 -15.96 7.02 0.84
C ILE A 10 -16.15 7.58 -0.57
N THR A 11 -15.06 7.80 -1.28
CA THR A 11 -15.09 8.18 -2.68
C THR A 11 -15.09 6.95 -3.58
N PRO A 12 -15.72 7.00 -4.74
CA PRO A 12 -15.58 5.95 -5.75
C PRO A 12 -14.09 5.75 -6.09
N MET A 13 -13.71 4.50 -6.35
CA MET A 13 -12.36 4.22 -6.81
C MET A 13 -12.02 5.07 -8.04
N PRO A 14 -10.83 5.69 -8.10
CA PRO A 14 -10.39 6.44 -9.27
C PRO A 14 -10.36 5.57 -10.53
N ALA A 15 -10.46 6.18 -11.70
CA ALA A 15 -10.32 5.48 -12.97
C ALA A 15 -8.96 4.73 -13.00
N GLY A 16 -8.96 3.49 -13.49
CA GLY A 16 -7.78 2.61 -13.50
C GLY A 16 -7.53 1.84 -12.21
N HIS A 17 -8.40 2.01 -11.21
CA HIS A 17 -8.36 1.27 -9.96
C HIS A 17 -9.54 0.30 -9.88
N SER A 18 -9.30 -0.88 -9.37
CA SER A 18 -10.32 -1.87 -9.03
C SER A 18 -9.81 -2.73 -7.88
N GLY A 19 -10.72 -3.40 -7.17
CA GLY A 19 -10.31 -4.26 -6.07
C GLY A 19 -11.38 -5.27 -5.70
N THR A 20 -10.96 -6.31 -5.00
CA THR A 20 -11.83 -7.32 -4.41
C THR A 20 -11.37 -7.63 -3.00
N ILE A 21 -12.32 -7.89 -2.12
CA ILE A 21 -12.08 -8.32 -0.75
C ILE A 21 -12.68 -9.71 -0.58
N LYS A 22 -11.88 -10.64 -0.05
CA LYS A 22 -12.35 -11.97 0.38
C LYS A 22 -12.28 -12.04 1.90
N ILE A 23 -13.42 -12.38 2.52
CA ILE A 23 -13.50 -12.60 3.96
C ILE A 23 -13.12 -14.06 4.24
N ALA A 24 -12.28 -14.29 5.26
CA ALA A 24 -11.84 -15.59 5.70
C ALA A 24 -11.76 -15.66 7.24
N ASN A 25 -11.64 -16.88 7.78
CA ASN A 25 -11.40 -17.14 9.20
C ASN A 25 -12.39 -16.46 10.15
N VAL A 26 -13.65 -16.42 9.76
CA VAL A 26 -14.71 -15.77 10.55
C VAL A 26 -14.96 -16.52 11.84
N GLN A 27 -14.87 -15.80 12.94
CA GLN A 27 -15.26 -16.25 14.28
C GLN A 27 -16.26 -15.27 14.85
N SER A 28 -17.25 -15.78 15.59
CA SER A 28 -18.25 -14.94 16.23
C SER A 28 -18.51 -15.38 17.65
N ARG A 29 -18.81 -14.40 18.50
CA ARG A 29 -19.33 -14.63 19.86
C ARG A 29 -20.51 -13.70 20.08
N ILE A 30 -21.62 -14.27 20.53
CA ILE A 30 -22.86 -13.52 20.82
C ILE A 30 -23.16 -13.64 22.30
N LEU A 31 -23.41 -12.50 22.93
CA LEU A 31 -23.82 -12.40 24.33
C LEU A 31 -24.99 -11.41 24.43
N GLY A 32 -26.20 -11.96 24.55
CA GLY A 32 -27.42 -11.17 24.55
C GLY A 32 -27.58 -10.35 23.28
N ASP A 33 -27.64 -9.05 23.40
CA ASP A 33 -27.75 -8.11 22.28
C ASP A 33 -26.40 -7.58 21.76
N THR A 34 -25.31 -8.19 22.19
CA THR A 34 -23.97 -7.84 21.73
C THR A 34 -23.36 -9.03 20.98
N ALA A 35 -22.70 -8.75 19.85
CA ALA A 35 -21.90 -9.72 19.11
C ALA A 35 -20.53 -9.15 18.80
N VAL A 36 -19.51 -10.01 18.85
CA VAL A 36 -18.16 -9.70 18.39
C VAL A 36 -17.84 -10.64 17.24
N LEU A 37 -17.50 -10.08 16.09
CA LEU A 37 -17.00 -10.80 14.92
C LEU A 37 -15.52 -10.51 14.75
N SER A 38 -14.73 -11.57 14.52
CA SER A 38 -13.32 -11.47 14.20
C SER A 38 -13.07 -12.23 12.90
N TYR A 39 -12.40 -11.62 11.93
CA TYR A 39 -12.21 -12.20 10.61
C TYR A 39 -11.01 -11.58 9.88
N ASP A 40 -10.53 -12.29 8.88
CA ASP A 40 -9.49 -11.78 7.98
C ASP A 40 -10.12 -11.22 6.70
N LEU A 41 -9.60 -10.09 6.24
CA LEU A 41 -9.86 -9.52 4.92
C LEU A 41 -8.62 -9.76 4.05
N ASN A 42 -8.78 -10.47 2.95
CA ASN A 42 -7.75 -10.62 1.93
C ASN A 42 -8.15 -9.73 0.75
N GLU A 43 -7.41 -8.65 0.57
CA GLU A 43 -7.63 -7.66 -0.46
C GLU A 43 -6.71 -7.94 -1.66
N THR A 44 -7.27 -7.86 -2.85
CA THR A 44 -6.52 -7.76 -4.10
C THR A 44 -6.96 -6.48 -4.78
N GLU A 45 -6.01 -5.61 -5.07
CA GLU A 45 -6.22 -4.32 -5.69
C GLU A 45 -5.45 -4.27 -7.01
N THR A 46 -6.08 -3.74 -8.06
CA THR A 46 -5.42 -3.48 -9.34
C THR A 46 -5.38 -1.99 -9.57
N ILE A 47 -4.17 -1.45 -9.82
CA ILE A 47 -3.92 -0.03 -10.00
C ILE A 47 -3.16 0.14 -11.29
N PHE A 48 -3.80 0.77 -12.28
CA PHE A 48 -3.24 0.92 -13.63
C PHE A 48 -2.66 -0.40 -14.18
N GLY A 49 -3.40 -1.51 -13.98
CA GLY A 49 -3.01 -2.84 -14.42
C GLY A 49 -2.01 -3.58 -13.51
N GLN A 50 -1.59 -2.97 -12.40
CA GLN A 50 -0.67 -3.60 -11.43
C GLN A 50 -1.47 -4.21 -10.28
N ASN A 51 -1.24 -5.49 -10.00
CA ASN A 51 -1.92 -6.20 -8.92
C ASN A 51 -1.16 -6.05 -7.61
N MET A 52 -1.88 -5.69 -6.57
CA MET A 52 -1.38 -5.57 -5.21
C MET A 52 -2.26 -6.35 -4.25
N THR A 53 -1.67 -6.89 -3.21
CA THR A 53 -2.40 -7.66 -2.20
C THR A 53 -2.14 -7.08 -0.82
N ALA A 54 -3.16 -7.13 0.03
CA ALA A 54 -3.05 -6.80 1.43
C ALA A 54 -3.91 -7.75 2.25
N ARG A 55 -3.53 -7.98 3.50
CA ARG A 55 -4.30 -8.80 4.43
C ARG A 55 -4.48 -8.05 5.73
N TYR A 56 -5.71 -8.02 6.22
CA TYR A 56 -6.09 -7.36 7.46
C TYR A 56 -6.77 -8.35 8.40
N HIS A 57 -6.57 -8.17 9.69
CA HIS A 57 -7.43 -8.74 10.71
C HIS A 57 -8.38 -7.69 11.22
N THR A 58 -9.68 -8.00 11.23
CA THR A 58 -10.72 -7.07 11.62
C THR A 58 -11.51 -7.66 12.78
N THR A 59 -11.83 -6.83 13.74
CA THR A 59 -12.74 -7.16 14.83
C THR A 59 -13.83 -6.11 14.89
N ASP A 60 -15.08 -6.57 14.68
CA ASP A 60 -16.27 -5.74 14.77
C ASP A 60 -17.04 -6.04 16.05
N THR A 61 -17.54 -5.00 16.68
CA THR A 61 -18.52 -5.11 17.76
C THR A 61 -19.87 -4.64 17.25
N TRP A 62 -20.85 -5.51 17.40
CA TRP A 62 -22.22 -5.31 16.97
C TRP A 62 -23.15 -5.20 18.16
N LEU A 63 -24.15 -4.36 18.05
CA LEU A 63 -25.24 -4.21 19.02
C LEU A 63 -26.58 -4.38 18.32
N ARG A 64 -27.45 -5.23 18.89
CA ARG A 64 -28.83 -5.38 18.42
C ARG A 64 -29.73 -4.36 19.12
N ARG A 65 -30.43 -3.55 18.33
CA ARG A 65 -31.46 -2.63 18.79
C ARG A 65 -32.68 -2.73 17.87
N ASN A 66 -33.86 -2.84 18.45
CA ASN A 66 -35.12 -2.94 17.69
C ASN A 66 -35.11 -4.07 16.64
N GLY A 67 -34.49 -5.21 16.95
CA GLY A 67 -34.36 -6.35 16.06
C GLY A 67 -33.24 -6.27 15.01
N GLU A 68 -32.56 -5.12 14.89
CA GLU A 68 -31.50 -4.93 13.89
C GLU A 68 -30.11 -4.92 14.54
N TRP A 69 -29.16 -5.60 13.89
CA TRP A 69 -27.76 -5.56 14.27
C TRP A 69 -27.05 -4.37 13.61
N LYS A 70 -26.30 -3.60 14.41
CA LYS A 70 -25.52 -2.45 13.92
C LYS A 70 -24.10 -2.52 14.46
N ILE A 71 -23.11 -2.26 13.62
CA ILE A 71 -21.73 -2.13 14.06
C ILE A 71 -21.61 -0.87 14.91
N ILE A 72 -21.06 -1.01 16.10
CA ILE A 72 -20.80 0.10 17.03
C ILE A 72 -19.30 0.39 17.19
N ALA A 73 -18.45 -0.56 16.85
CA ALA A 73 -17.00 -0.38 16.81
C ALA A 73 -16.37 -1.33 15.81
N THR A 74 -15.35 -0.88 15.12
CA THR A 74 -14.49 -1.67 14.24
C THR A 74 -13.04 -1.38 14.57
N GLN A 75 -12.23 -2.42 14.68
CA GLN A 75 -10.79 -2.32 14.75
C GLN A 75 -10.19 -3.19 13.64
N ALA A 76 -9.36 -2.61 12.81
CA ALA A 76 -8.62 -3.34 11.80
C ALA A 76 -7.11 -3.08 11.95
N HIS A 77 -6.31 -4.12 11.78
CA HIS A 77 -4.87 -3.99 11.65
C HIS A 77 -4.39 -4.80 10.44
N ARG A 78 -3.41 -4.27 9.74
CA ARG A 78 -2.81 -4.94 8.60
C ARG A 78 -1.81 -5.96 9.08
N TYR A 79 -1.86 -7.18 8.52
CA TYR A 79 -0.78 -8.13 8.68
C TYR A 79 0.43 -7.61 7.91
N TYR A 80 1.52 -7.51 8.61
CA TYR A 80 2.78 -7.12 8.02
C TYR A 80 3.60 -8.38 7.71
N GLU A 81 3.63 -8.73 6.44
CA GLU A 81 4.47 -9.80 5.92
C GLU A 81 5.15 -9.29 4.65
N ASP A 82 6.46 -9.53 4.54
CA ASP A 82 7.14 -9.26 3.29
C ASP A 82 6.53 -10.14 2.18
N PRO A 83 6.27 -9.59 1.00
CA PRO A 83 5.83 -10.40 -0.12
C PRO A 83 6.89 -11.40 -0.53
N ALA A 84 6.46 -12.44 -1.23
CA ALA A 84 7.39 -13.32 -1.93
C ALA A 84 8.21 -12.51 -2.95
N VAL A 85 9.51 -12.75 -2.99
CA VAL A 85 10.38 -12.11 -3.98
C VAL A 85 10.07 -12.68 -5.36
N GLY A 86 9.57 -11.84 -6.24
CA GLY A 86 9.28 -12.14 -7.63
C GLY A 86 10.48 -11.86 -8.54
N LYS A 87 10.18 -11.57 -9.82
CA LYS A 87 11.20 -11.27 -10.83
C LYS A 87 10.90 -9.94 -11.51
N ALA A 88 11.94 -9.15 -11.74
CA ALA A 88 11.90 -7.95 -12.57
C ALA A 88 12.97 -8.05 -13.67
N ASP A 89 12.80 -7.28 -14.75
CA ASP A 89 13.79 -7.19 -15.81
C ASP A 89 14.86 -6.15 -15.45
N PRO A 90 16.13 -6.55 -15.21
CA PRO A 90 17.19 -5.60 -14.86
C PRO A 90 17.47 -4.57 -15.96
N LYS A 91 17.10 -4.83 -17.22
CA LYS A 91 17.25 -3.86 -18.31
C LYS A 91 16.42 -2.61 -18.12
N LYS A 92 15.28 -2.71 -17.39
CA LYS A 92 14.43 -1.57 -17.05
C LYS A 92 14.97 -0.74 -15.89
N PHE A 93 15.96 -1.24 -15.14
CA PHE A 93 16.45 -0.57 -13.93
C PHE A 93 17.12 0.78 -14.21
N ALA A 94 17.71 0.93 -15.40
CA ALA A 94 18.25 2.21 -15.84
C ALA A 94 17.17 3.29 -15.97
N ASP A 95 15.95 2.93 -16.34
CA ASP A 95 14.82 3.86 -16.45
C ASP A 95 14.33 4.31 -15.07
N TYR A 96 14.45 3.43 -14.07
CA TYR A 96 14.07 3.71 -12.69
C TYR A 96 15.11 4.53 -11.93
N ALA A 97 16.37 4.44 -12.32
CA ALA A 97 17.45 5.18 -11.69
C ALA A 97 17.24 6.70 -11.82
N GLY A 98 17.57 7.43 -10.75
CA GLY A 98 17.43 8.88 -10.73
C GLY A 98 17.08 9.43 -9.36
N THR A 99 16.87 10.73 -9.32
CA THR A 99 16.48 11.47 -8.11
C THR A 99 14.99 11.83 -8.20
N TYR A 100 14.29 11.57 -7.13
CA TYR A 100 12.86 11.81 -6.98
C TYR A 100 12.63 12.75 -5.80
N GLU A 101 11.81 13.77 -5.98
CA GLU A 101 11.53 14.80 -4.98
C GLU A 101 10.05 14.80 -4.59
N LEU A 102 9.78 14.80 -3.28
CA LEU A 102 8.46 14.99 -2.71
C LEU A 102 8.20 16.47 -2.40
N ALA A 103 9.21 17.11 -1.78
CA ALA A 103 9.19 18.52 -1.39
C ALA A 103 10.65 19.01 -1.30
N PRO A 104 10.90 20.32 -1.24
CA PRO A 104 12.24 20.86 -1.10
C PRO A 104 13.05 20.19 0.02
N ARG A 105 14.21 19.65 -0.32
CA ARG A 105 15.11 18.89 0.58
C ARG A 105 14.55 17.54 1.07
N GLN A 106 13.50 17.04 0.45
CA GLN A 106 13.01 15.67 0.67
C GLN A 106 13.14 14.91 -0.65
N THR A 107 14.21 14.18 -0.80
CA THR A 107 14.51 13.43 -2.01
C THR A 107 14.74 11.96 -1.73
N ARG A 108 14.58 11.15 -2.76
CA ARG A 108 14.99 9.75 -2.82
C ARG A 108 15.86 9.57 -4.05
N THR A 109 16.97 8.91 -3.91
CA THR A 109 17.80 8.51 -5.04
C THR A 109 17.64 7.02 -5.27
N VAL A 110 17.22 6.64 -6.46
CA VAL A 110 17.18 5.24 -6.91
C VAL A 110 18.44 4.96 -7.72
N THR A 111 19.13 3.88 -7.39
CA THR A 111 20.34 3.43 -8.10
C THR A 111 20.18 1.97 -8.54
N ALA A 112 20.69 1.68 -9.72
CA ALA A 112 20.80 0.32 -10.26
C ALA A 112 22.25 -0.18 -10.06
N GLU A 113 22.42 -1.36 -9.47
CA GLU A 113 23.72 -1.99 -9.23
C GLU A 113 23.62 -3.45 -9.66
N GLY A 114 24.11 -3.74 -10.86
CA GLY A 114 23.93 -5.04 -11.48
C GLY A 114 22.45 -5.37 -11.69
N ASP A 115 22.00 -6.46 -11.10
CA ASP A 115 20.62 -6.94 -11.14
C ASP A 115 19.76 -6.47 -9.95
N LYS A 116 20.20 -5.43 -9.24
CA LYS A 116 19.54 -4.92 -8.05
C LYS A 116 19.22 -3.44 -8.15
N LEU A 117 18.08 -3.07 -7.56
CA LEU A 117 17.69 -1.69 -7.34
C LEU A 117 17.86 -1.33 -5.86
N PHE A 118 18.24 -0.11 -5.62
CA PHE A 118 18.34 0.47 -4.28
C PHE A 118 17.65 1.81 -4.23
N VAL A 119 17.14 2.16 -3.06
CA VAL A 119 16.60 3.49 -2.77
C VAL A 119 17.31 4.07 -1.54
N GLU A 120 17.74 5.31 -1.64
CA GLU A 120 18.35 6.06 -0.55
C GLU A 120 17.54 7.34 -0.31
N PRO A 121 16.81 7.45 0.83
CA PRO A 121 16.14 8.68 1.20
C PRO A 121 17.14 9.73 1.64
N LYS A 122 16.92 11.00 1.28
CA LYS A 122 17.62 12.16 1.83
C LYS A 122 16.61 13.14 2.39
N GLY A 123 16.72 13.46 3.66
CA GLY A 123 15.83 14.36 4.38
C GLY A 123 16.50 15.01 5.58
N LYS A 124 15.71 15.78 6.33
CA LYS A 124 16.20 16.53 7.50
C LYS A 124 16.73 15.65 8.64
N LYS A 125 16.38 14.37 8.68
CA LYS A 125 16.84 13.41 9.70
C LYS A 125 17.86 12.47 9.07
N GLU A 126 19.14 12.77 9.18
CA GLU A 126 20.24 11.96 8.63
C GLU A 126 20.24 10.51 9.08
N GLN A 127 19.73 10.22 10.27
CA GLN A 127 19.63 8.85 10.83
C GLN A 127 18.70 7.93 10.02
N LEU A 128 17.85 8.48 9.15
CA LEU A 128 16.93 7.73 8.28
C LEU A 128 17.46 7.59 6.84
N ASN A 129 18.63 8.15 6.54
CA ASN A 129 19.23 8.17 5.21
C ASN A 129 20.03 6.87 4.96
N LYS A 130 19.37 5.73 5.07
CA LYS A 130 19.97 4.42 4.80
C LYS A 130 19.60 3.95 3.40
N LYS A 131 20.60 3.52 2.64
CA LYS A 131 20.39 2.84 1.36
C LYS A 131 19.76 1.48 1.60
N GLU A 132 18.61 1.24 0.99
CA GLU A 132 17.82 0.02 1.13
C GLU A 132 17.63 -0.63 -0.24
N GLN A 133 17.71 -1.96 -0.30
CA GLN A 133 17.42 -2.69 -1.52
C GLN A 133 15.91 -2.71 -1.78
N LEU A 134 15.54 -2.51 -3.04
CA LEU A 134 14.20 -2.72 -3.56
C LEU A 134 14.11 -4.14 -4.12
N PHE A 135 13.31 -4.98 -3.49
CA PHE A 135 13.05 -6.35 -3.93
C PHE A 135 11.84 -6.36 -4.86
N PRO A 136 11.88 -7.02 -6.01
CA PRO A 136 10.72 -7.13 -6.87
C PRO A 136 9.66 -8.03 -6.20
N GLU A 137 8.42 -7.57 -6.17
CA GLU A 137 7.22 -8.40 -5.93
C GLU A 137 6.68 -8.90 -7.28
N THR A 138 6.66 -8.01 -8.27
CA THR A 138 6.34 -8.30 -9.67
C THR A 138 7.39 -7.66 -10.59
N SER A 139 7.16 -7.66 -11.89
CA SER A 139 8.05 -6.99 -12.87
C SER A 139 8.17 -5.48 -12.65
N GLU A 140 7.20 -4.83 -11.98
CA GLU A 140 7.11 -3.36 -11.87
C GLU A 140 6.77 -2.87 -10.45
N ILE A 141 6.46 -3.79 -9.53
CA ILE A 141 6.18 -3.48 -8.13
C ILE A 141 7.34 -3.97 -7.28
N PHE A 142 7.83 -3.10 -6.43
CA PHE A 142 8.96 -3.36 -5.54
C PHE A 142 8.57 -3.14 -4.09
N PHE A 143 9.29 -3.78 -3.18
CA PHE A 143 9.15 -3.59 -1.75
C PHE A 143 10.51 -3.51 -1.06
N ARG A 144 10.51 -3.00 0.16
CA ARG A 144 11.66 -3.01 1.08
C ARG A 144 11.39 -4.02 2.18
N LYS A 145 12.33 -4.92 2.46
CA LYS A 145 12.15 -5.89 3.54
C LYS A 145 12.00 -5.20 4.89
N GLY A 146 11.04 -5.69 5.67
CA GLY A 146 10.74 -5.14 6.96
C GLY A 146 10.07 -3.76 6.94
N VAL A 147 9.64 -3.23 5.77
CA VAL A 147 9.01 -1.92 5.63
C VAL A 147 7.68 -2.05 4.91
N GLU A 148 6.62 -1.63 5.57
CA GLU A 148 5.30 -1.61 4.96
C GLU A 148 5.27 -0.67 3.74
N GLY A 149 4.55 -1.09 2.72
CA GLY A 149 4.35 -0.33 1.49
C GLY A 149 4.97 -0.96 0.27
N ARG A 150 4.67 -0.37 -0.86
CA ARG A 150 5.16 -0.76 -2.18
C ARG A 150 5.75 0.45 -2.88
N ILE A 151 6.75 0.20 -3.70
CA ILE A 151 7.35 1.18 -4.58
C ILE A 151 6.98 0.82 -6.01
N LEU A 152 6.36 1.77 -6.70
CA LEU A 152 5.98 1.67 -8.09
C LEU A 152 6.62 2.82 -8.87
N PHE A 153 6.84 2.61 -10.17
CA PHE A 153 7.33 3.67 -11.06
C PHE A 153 6.23 4.02 -12.05
N ARG A 154 5.91 5.31 -12.14
CA ARG A 154 4.92 5.82 -13.08
C ARG A 154 5.62 6.27 -14.36
N TYR A 155 4.97 5.99 -15.49
CA TYR A 155 5.43 6.41 -16.80
C TYR A 155 4.59 7.59 -17.32
N ASP A 156 5.23 8.54 -17.97
CA ASP A 156 4.55 9.61 -18.70
C ASP A 156 3.97 9.09 -20.04
N ALA A 157 3.27 9.96 -20.75
CA ALA A 157 2.66 9.64 -22.07
C ALA A 157 3.70 9.26 -23.14
N ARG A 158 4.99 9.52 -22.92
CA ARG A 158 6.11 9.20 -23.81
C ARG A 158 6.83 7.91 -23.38
N GLY A 159 6.31 7.22 -22.37
CA GLY A 159 6.91 5.99 -21.84
C GLY A 159 8.18 6.20 -21.03
N LYS A 160 8.41 7.42 -20.49
CA LYS A 160 9.52 7.71 -19.60
C LYS A 160 9.04 7.72 -18.14
N VAL A 161 9.86 7.21 -17.24
CA VAL A 161 9.57 7.27 -15.80
C VAL A 161 9.60 8.72 -15.34
N ASP A 162 8.48 9.22 -14.82
CA ASP A 162 8.29 10.58 -14.34
C ASP A 162 8.08 10.67 -12.82
N ALA A 163 7.75 9.56 -12.17
CA ALA A 163 7.58 9.53 -10.73
C ALA A 163 7.85 8.16 -10.12
N LEU A 164 8.23 8.18 -8.84
CA LEU A 164 8.20 7.06 -7.92
C LEU A 164 6.97 7.23 -7.03
N ILE A 165 6.19 6.17 -6.90
CA ILE A 165 5.02 6.12 -6.02
C ILE A 165 5.38 5.25 -4.82
N ASP A 166 5.32 5.81 -3.62
CA ASP A 166 5.43 5.06 -2.35
C ASP A 166 4.01 4.87 -1.82
N ARG A 167 3.48 3.68 -2.00
CA ARG A 167 2.13 3.32 -1.58
C ARG A 167 2.15 2.72 -0.19
N ARG A 168 1.39 3.30 0.71
CA ARG A 168 1.18 2.82 2.08
C ARG A 168 -0.28 2.92 2.45
N ASN A 169 -0.84 1.87 3.04
CA ASN A 169 -2.25 1.87 3.47
C ASN A 169 -3.22 2.35 2.38
N ASN A 170 -2.99 1.93 1.13
CA ASN A 170 -3.75 2.35 -0.05
C ASN A 170 -3.69 3.86 -0.36
N GLU A 171 -2.72 4.55 0.21
CA GLU A 171 -2.43 5.96 -0.09
C GLU A 171 -1.14 6.07 -0.91
N ASP A 172 -1.21 6.85 -1.96
CA ASP A 172 -0.07 7.09 -2.85
C ASP A 172 0.65 8.38 -2.50
N VAL A 173 1.92 8.24 -2.12
CA VAL A 173 2.84 9.36 -1.98
C VAL A 173 3.67 9.46 -3.25
N VAL A 174 3.42 10.50 -4.05
CA VAL A 174 4.05 10.68 -5.37
C VAL A 174 5.31 11.52 -5.25
N TRP A 175 6.43 10.93 -5.61
CA TRP A 175 7.76 11.57 -5.69
C TRP A 175 8.08 11.84 -7.16
N ARG A 176 8.19 13.08 -7.57
CA ARG A 176 8.45 13.46 -8.97
C ARG A 176 9.91 13.26 -9.34
N LYS A 177 10.18 12.66 -10.49
CA LYS A 177 11.56 12.51 -11.00
C LYS A 177 12.11 13.86 -11.39
N THR A 178 13.30 14.19 -10.88
CA THR A 178 13.99 15.49 -11.14
C THR A 178 15.26 15.32 -11.95
N LYS A 179 15.88 14.15 -11.90
CA LYS A 179 17.09 13.80 -12.65
C LYS A 179 17.12 12.32 -12.98
#